data_ec6739321f6f475615b8285945901b92
#
_entry.id   ec6739321f6f475615b8285945901b92
#
_cell.length_a   1.000
_cell.length_b   1.000
_cell.length_c   1.000
_cell.angle_alpha   90.00
_cell.angle_beta   90.00
_cell.angle_gamma   90.00
#
_symmetry.space_group_name_H-M   'P 1'
#
loop_
_entity.id
_entity.type
_entity.pdbx_description
1 polymer ?
#
loop_
_entity_poly.entity_id
_entity_poly.type
_entity_poly.pdbx_seq_one_letter_code
_entity_poly.pdbx_strand_id
1 'polypeptide(L)'
;MAKNILFSQTRRKFIQSSCVASVGLTMVPYMVQAGSTAIPETLLKRRFGKIDFEVTTLGLGGQASIQWTPAGIDPVAIILKAHKLGINYYDTSNYYGPSQLNYGKAFRQLGLVAGLPNYSVMKRKSIFVTSKTGLRFGKGGDDRKDVHGGTNGPAGSKAIDDVRRTLTQVFGNGKDSFPQDAYLDMVLIHTLNSMGEVDALYEGYDNPSPEDKTIGALAALRDVRDGTNRTGLNPKHEKLIHHIGFSGHKDAAVMIEMIQRDTENLLDGMLVAINANDKLFFNMQYNVIPVAAAKNMGIIAMKVFADGAMYSKKAEWSNTPEHVVLQVSSPELPAHELIRYSLSTPGIHTAIIGIGQIDDKPQYCQLTQNLIGAQVTSDILSDQERRKIETLALNSKGGKTNYFQNSYQDLTAPGEVKAKVILGGKSVITWHTAHAGDAAIDRYEIWRDGVKVADFPHTPQVSKSPYVFTDNYGKIAPKQYVVKVVDQKNRIAQSESQFV
;
A
#
# COMPACT_ATOMS: atom_id res chain seq x y z
N MET A 1 -3.80 26.92 -37.71
CA MET A 1 -3.14 27.65 -36.62
C MET A 1 -3.62 27.06 -35.30
N ALA A 2 -2.91 26.10 -34.77
CA ALA A 2 -3.19 25.51 -33.47
C ALA A 2 -2.05 25.93 -32.50
N LYS A 3 -2.40 26.68 -31.47
CA LYS A 3 -1.48 27.14 -30.44
C LYS A 3 -1.14 25.96 -29.53
N ASN A 4 0.13 25.56 -29.50
CA ASN A 4 0.68 24.69 -28.48
C ASN A 4 0.62 25.40 -27.11
N ILE A 5 -0.17 24.86 -26.21
CA ILE A 5 -0.17 25.26 -24.81
C ILE A 5 0.83 24.34 -24.09
N LEU A 6 1.96 24.90 -23.72
CA LEU A 6 2.96 24.27 -22.86
C LEU A 6 2.36 24.09 -21.45
N PHE A 7 2.18 22.85 -21.04
CA PHE A 7 1.81 22.50 -19.68
C PHE A 7 3.05 22.37 -18.80
N SER A 8 3.45 23.46 -18.16
CA SER A 8 4.30 23.42 -16.99
C SER A 8 3.40 23.27 -15.76
N GLN A 9 3.08 22.03 -15.37
CA GLN A 9 2.40 21.78 -14.11
C GLN A 9 3.39 21.18 -13.12
N THR A 10 3.60 21.86 -12.00
CA THR A 10 4.29 21.33 -10.84
C THR A 10 3.51 20.12 -10.29
N ARG A 11 4.21 19.15 -9.65
CA ARG A 11 3.64 17.92 -9.03
C ARG A 11 2.38 18.18 -8.19
N ARG A 12 2.29 19.35 -7.57
CA ARG A 12 1.12 19.83 -6.82
C ARG A 12 -0.13 19.96 -7.69
N LYS A 13 0.00 20.46 -8.92
CA LYS A 13 -1.14 20.66 -9.83
C LYS A 13 -1.63 19.35 -10.47
N PHE A 14 -0.76 18.37 -10.67
CA PHE A 14 -1.14 17.09 -11.25
C PHE A 14 -2.03 16.28 -10.28
N ILE A 15 -1.68 16.25 -8.97
CA ILE A 15 -2.50 15.59 -7.95
C ILE A 15 -3.82 16.34 -7.74
N GLN A 16 -3.83 17.68 -7.83
CA GLN A 16 -5.05 18.47 -7.76
C GLN A 16 -5.99 18.29 -8.95
N SER A 17 -5.46 18.07 -10.17
CA SER A 17 -6.29 17.90 -11.38
C SER A 17 -6.99 16.55 -11.44
N SER A 18 -6.50 15.53 -10.77
CA SER A 18 -7.16 14.21 -10.67
C SER A 18 -8.34 14.19 -9.69
N CYS A 19 -8.48 15.22 -8.85
CA CYS A 19 -9.54 15.32 -7.82
C CYS A 19 -10.70 16.25 -8.20
N VAL A 20 -10.68 16.89 -9.38
CA VAL A 20 -11.72 17.87 -9.77
C VAL A 20 -12.54 17.36 -10.95
N ALA A 21 -13.33 16.35 -10.69
CA ALA A 21 -14.52 16.06 -11.50
C ALA A 21 -15.55 15.34 -10.64
N SER A 22 -16.25 16.04 -9.79
CA SER A 22 -17.70 15.96 -9.59
C SER A 22 -18.16 16.59 -8.27
N VAL A 23 -19.17 17.43 -8.37
CA VAL A 23 -20.14 17.90 -7.37
C VAL A 23 -19.63 18.95 -6.36
N GLY A 24 -20.18 20.17 -6.54
CA GLY A 24 -20.07 21.26 -5.57
C GLY A 24 -20.70 20.90 -4.23
N LEU A 25 -19.85 20.57 -3.29
CA LEU A 25 -20.11 20.65 -1.86
C LEU A 25 -19.07 21.60 -1.31
N THR A 26 -19.53 22.66 -0.65
CA THR A 26 -18.72 23.63 0.05
C THR A 26 -17.79 22.90 1.04
N MET A 27 -16.52 22.77 0.65
CA MET A 27 -15.49 22.29 1.57
C MET A 27 -15.25 23.41 2.62
N VAL A 28 -15.79 23.23 3.80
CA VAL A 28 -15.30 23.93 4.99
C VAL A 28 -13.95 23.28 5.33
N PRO A 29 -12.84 24.02 5.35
CA PRO A 29 -11.56 23.45 5.77
C PRO A 29 -11.67 23.09 7.25
N TYR A 30 -11.72 21.80 7.57
CA TYR A 30 -11.60 21.33 8.94
C TYR A 30 -10.14 21.55 9.40
N MET A 31 -9.89 22.72 9.98
CA MET A 31 -8.70 22.92 10.81
C MET A 31 -8.92 22.17 12.13
N VAL A 32 -8.39 20.98 12.26
CA VAL A 32 -8.21 20.38 13.58
C VAL A 32 -7.05 21.14 14.25
N GLN A 33 -7.41 22.11 15.09
CA GLN A 33 -6.46 22.78 15.96
C GLN A 33 -5.76 21.72 16.84
N ALA A 34 -4.44 21.80 16.94
CA ALA A 34 -3.68 21.04 17.92
C ALA A 34 -4.27 21.29 19.32
N GLY A 35 -4.99 20.30 19.87
CA GLY A 35 -5.63 20.43 21.19
C GLY A 35 -7.08 19.96 21.28
N SER A 36 -7.75 19.57 20.19
CA SER A 36 -9.10 19.00 20.30
C SER A 36 -9.04 17.65 21.01
N THR A 37 -9.75 17.52 22.12
CA THR A 37 -9.93 16.26 22.86
C THR A 37 -11.21 15.53 22.46
N ALA A 38 -12.00 16.10 21.55
CA ALA A 38 -13.29 15.57 21.14
C ALA A 38 -13.20 14.87 19.76
N ILE A 39 -13.86 13.74 19.65
CA ILE A 39 -14.09 13.07 18.36
C ILE A 39 -15.06 13.95 17.57
N PRO A 40 -14.80 14.28 16.30
CA PRO A 40 -15.74 15.01 15.48
C PRO A 40 -17.02 14.21 15.26
N GLU A 41 -18.16 14.89 15.12
CA GLU A 41 -19.45 14.22 14.84
C GLU A 41 -19.42 13.43 13.54
N THR A 42 -18.66 13.90 12.54
CA THR A 42 -18.46 13.20 11.27
C THR A 42 -16.97 12.95 11.06
N LEU A 43 -16.61 11.67 10.89
CA LEU A 43 -15.24 11.28 10.60
C LEU A 43 -14.85 11.65 9.18
N LEU A 44 -13.60 12.09 9.03
CA LEU A 44 -13.01 12.32 7.72
C LEU A 44 -12.85 10.98 6.98
N LYS A 45 -13.32 10.98 5.74
CA LYS A 45 -13.20 9.85 4.80
C LYS A 45 -12.49 10.30 3.53
N ARG A 46 -11.89 9.33 2.84
CA ARG A 46 -11.25 9.53 1.54
C ARG A 46 -11.77 8.49 0.56
N ARG A 47 -12.03 8.91 -0.69
CA ARG A 47 -12.33 7.97 -1.77
C ARG A 47 -11.14 7.01 -1.92
N PHE A 48 -11.41 5.72 -1.99
CA PHE A 48 -10.38 4.69 -1.91
C PHE A 48 -9.78 4.35 -3.29
N GLY A 49 -9.04 5.30 -3.86
CA GLY A 49 -8.51 5.17 -5.21
C GLY A 49 -9.61 4.99 -6.25
N LYS A 50 -9.48 3.98 -7.12
CA LYS A 50 -10.50 3.60 -8.12
C LYS A 50 -11.65 2.78 -7.53
N ILE A 51 -11.54 2.32 -6.28
CA ILE A 51 -12.58 1.55 -5.59
C ILE A 51 -13.73 2.49 -5.22
N ASP A 52 -14.96 2.08 -5.52
CA ASP A 52 -16.17 2.87 -5.19
C ASP A 52 -16.55 2.71 -3.71
N PHE A 53 -15.67 3.19 -2.85
CA PHE A 53 -15.87 3.22 -1.40
C PHE A 53 -15.11 4.40 -0.78
N GLU A 54 -15.66 4.98 0.29
CA GLU A 54 -15.00 5.98 1.10
C GLU A 54 -14.52 5.40 2.43
N VAL A 55 -13.21 5.32 2.61
CA VAL A 55 -12.60 4.80 3.84
C VAL A 55 -12.34 5.90 4.85
N THR A 56 -12.57 5.61 6.13
CA THR A 56 -12.10 6.48 7.22
C THR A 56 -10.58 6.57 7.19
N THR A 57 -10.04 7.74 7.51
CA THR A 57 -8.57 7.98 7.52
C THR A 57 -7.83 7.09 8.52
N LEU A 58 -8.52 6.63 9.59
CA LEU A 58 -8.05 5.56 10.47
C LEU A 58 -8.78 4.27 10.15
N GLY A 59 -8.03 3.19 9.92
CA GLY A 59 -8.49 1.81 9.87
C GLY A 59 -8.01 1.00 11.07
N LEU A 60 -8.70 -0.08 11.40
CA LEU A 60 -8.31 -0.98 12.47
C LEU A 60 -7.43 -2.10 11.93
N GLY A 61 -6.16 -2.16 12.40
CA GLY A 61 -5.23 -3.24 12.09
C GLY A 61 -5.50 -4.50 12.91
N GLY A 62 -5.44 -5.65 12.29
CA GLY A 62 -5.71 -6.95 12.90
C GLY A 62 -4.57 -7.56 13.72
N GLN A 63 -3.45 -6.86 13.85
CA GLN A 63 -2.34 -7.25 14.74
C GLN A 63 -2.50 -6.62 16.14
N ALA A 64 -1.41 -6.51 16.89
CA ALA A 64 -1.41 -6.12 18.30
C ALA A 64 -2.35 -7.00 19.13
N SER A 65 -3.18 -6.45 20.00
CA SER A 65 -4.00 -7.25 20.90
C SER A 65 -5.10 -8.08 20.21
N ILE A 66 -5.41 -7.79 18.95
CA ILE A 66 -6.37 -8.63 18.20
C ILE A 66 -5.73 -9.96 17.77
N GLN A 67 -4.41 -9.95 17.50
CA GLN A 67 -3.63 -11.15 17.16
C GLN A 67 -2.97 -11.78 18.40
N TRP A 68 -2.23 -10.98 19.18
CA TRP A 68 -1.49 -11.41 20.36
C TRP A 68 -2.11 -10.79 21.60
N THR A 69 -3.15 -11.43 22.13
CA THR A 69 -3.95 -10.85 23.20
C THR A 69 -3.23 -10.90 24.56
N PRO A 70 -2.77 -9.77 25.13
CA PRO A 70 -2.21 -9.73 26.48
C PRO A 70 -3.25 -10.10 27.53
N ALA A 71 -2.79 -10.53 28.71
CA ALA A 71 -3.66 -10.83 29.83
C ALA A 71 -4.54 -9.62 30.20
N GLY A 72 -5.82 -9.85 30.42
CA GLY A 72 -6.79 -8.82 30.81
C GLY A 72 -7.32 -7.95 29.64
N ILE A 73 -6.89 -8.19 28.41
CA ILE A 73 -7.38 -7.48 27.22
C ILE A 73 -8.45 -8.31 26.52
N ASP A 74 -9.55 -7.67 26.12
CA ASP A 74 -10.58 -8.27 25.25
C ASP A 74 -10.43 -7.77 23.81
N PRO A 75 -9.94 -8.63 22.89
CA PRO A 75 -9.76 -8.25 21.48
C PRO A 75 -11.08 -7.96 20.76
N VAL A 76 -12.18 -8.59 21.19
CA VAL A 76 -13.52 -8.37 20.62
C VAL A 76 -14.04 -6.99 21.01
N ALA A 77 -13.85 -6.57 22.25
CA ALA A 77 -14.23 -5.23 22.72
C ALA A 77 -13.50 -4.12 21.95
N ILE A 78 -12.24 -4.34 21.55
CA ILE A 78 -11.49 -3.39 20.68
C ILE A 78 -12.21 -3.22 19.33
N ILE A 79 -12.60 -4.32 18.69
CA ILE A 79 -13.28 -4.30 17.39
C ILE A 79 -14.65 -3.63 17.50
N LEU A 80 -15.42 -3.98 18.53
CA LEU A 80 -16.75 -3.39 18.81
C LEU A 80 -16.64 -1.88 19.05
N LYS A 81 -15.64 -1.43 19.81
CA LYS A 81 -15.39 -0.01 20.06
C LYS A 81 -14.99 0.73 18.78
N ALA A 82 -14.15 0.15 17.93
CA ALA A 82 -13.78 0.73 16.64
C ALA A 82 -15.01 0.96 15.75
N HIS A 83 -15.88 -0.04 15.66
CA HIS A 83 -17.13 0.08 14.91
C HIS A 83 -18.07 1.15 15.50
N LYS A 84 -18.23 1.17 16.84
CA LYS A 84 -19.02 2.19 17.54
C LYS A 84 -18.50 3.62 17.28
N LEU A 85 -17.19 3.79 17.14
CA LEU A 85 -16.55 5.06 16.82
C LEU A 85 -16.64 5.43 15.33
N GLY A 86 -17.24 4.60 14.47
CA GLY A 86 -17.47 4.87 13.06
C GLY A 86 -16.31 4.51 12.13
N ILE A 87 -15.28 3.82 12.61
CA ILE A 87 -14.23 3.26 11.75
C ILE A 87 -14.86 2.23 10.82
N ASN A 88 -14.57 2.36 9.52
CA ASN A 88 -15.17 1.52 8.49
C ASN A 88 -14.17 0.67 7.69
N TYR A 89 -12.87 0.76 7.97
CA TYR A 89 -11.85 -0.08 7.33
C TYR A 89 -11.24 -1.05 8.36
N TYR A 90 -11.27 -2.35 8.05
CA TYR A 90 -10.80 -3.43 8.92
C TYR A 90 -9.79 -4.30 8.17
N ASP A 91 -8.62 -4.50 8.77
CA ASP A 91 -7.54 -5.28 8.20
C ASP A 91 -7.23 -6.52 9.05
N THR A 92 -7.11 -7.66 8.41
CA THR A 92 -6.64 -8.90 9.04
C THR A 92 -5.80 -9.72 8.07
N SER A 93 -5.45 -10.94 8.41
CA SER A 93 -4.71 -11.86 7.53
C SER A 93 -4.97 -13.30 7.94
N ASN A 94 -4.95 -14.19 6.97
CA ASN A 94 -4.94 -15.62 7.22
C ASN A 94 -3.77 -16.05 8.13
N TYR A 95 -2.68 -15.28 8.12
CA TYR A 95 -1.46 -15.54 8.89
C TYR A 95 -1.48 -14.97 10.32
N TYR A 96 -2.53 -14.23 10.72
CA TYR A 96 -2.59 -13.54 12.03
C TYR A 96 -3.24 -14.38 13.16
N GLY A 97 -3.03 -15.68 13.17
CA GLY A 97 -3.53 -16.57 14.24
C GLY A 97 -5.02 -16.32 14.56
N PRO A 98 -5.37 -15.92 15.81
CA PRO A 98 -6.77 -15.77 16.23
C PRO A 98 -7.46 -14.49 15.71
N SER A 99 -6.74 -13.60 15.03
CA SER A 99 -7.28 -12.30 14.58
C SER A 99 -8.59 -12.45 13.81
N GLN A 100 -8.63 -13.32 12.80
CA GLN A 100 -9.84 -13.54 12.00
C GLN A 100 -11.02 -14.07 12.84
N LEU A 101 -10.75 -14.94 13.79
CA LEU A 101 -11.78 -15.47 14.70
C LEU A 101 -12.33 -14.37 15.63
N ASN A 102 -11.47 -13.45 16.09
CA ASN A 102 -11.88 -12.32 16.92
C ASN A 102 -12.75 -11.33 16.13
N TYR A 103 -12.38 -11.05 14.86
CA TYR A 103 -13.27 -10.30 13.96
C TYR A 103 -14.61 -11.01 13.78
N GLY A 104 -14.63 -12.31 13.54
CA GLY A 104 -15.85 -13.08 13.39
C GLY A 104 -16.78 -13.01 14.60
N LYS A 105 -16.22 -13.10 15.83
CA LYS A 105 -16.98 -12.92 17.08
C LYS A 105 -17.64 -11.54 17.15
N ALA A 106 -16.89 -10.47 16.84
CA ALA A 106 -17.42 -9.11 16.83
C ALA A 106 -18.46 -8.90 15.72
N PHE A 107 -18.21 -9.38 14.50
CA PHE A 107 -19.07 -9.16 13.34
C PHE A 107 -20.42 -9.88 13.49
N ARG A 108 -20.46 -11.03 14.14
CA ARG A 108 -21.74 -11.68 14.53
C ARG A 108 -22.57 -10.80 15.47
N GLN A 109 -21.94 -10.19 16.48
CA GLN A 109 -22.63 -9.26 17.39
C GLN A 109 -23.13 -7.99 16.69
N LEU A 110 -22.37 -7.47 15.72
CA LEU A 110 -22.69 -6.26 14.98
C LEU A 110 -23.74 -6.44 13.88
N GLY A 111 -24.16 -7.69 13.59
CA GLY A 111 -25.10 -7.98 12.53
C GLY A 111 -24.51 -7.87 11.11
N LEU A 112 -23.24 -8.23 10.98
CA LEU A 112 -22.49 -8.16 9.70
C LEU A 112 -22.38 -9.53 9.00
N VAL A 113 -22.90 -10.60 9.62
CA VAL A 113 -22.80 -11.96 9.10
C VAL A 113 -24.16 -12.39 8.53
N ALA A 114 -24.19 -12.67 7.23
CA ALA A 114 -25.41 -13.09 6.53
C ALA A 114 -26.00 -14.38 7.14
N GLY A 115 -27.32 -14.53 7.08
CA GLY A 115 -28.04 -15.67 7.62
C GLY A 115 -28.26 -15.64 9.13
N LEU A 116 -27.73 -14.64 9.87
CA LEU A 116 -28.05 -14.44 11.28
C LEU A 116 -29.24 -13.48 11.44
N PRO A 117 -30.05 -13.61 12.52
CA PRO A 117 -31.28 -12.82 12.70
C PRO A 117 -31.08 -11.31 12.77
N ASN A 118 -29.88 -10.85 13.22
CA ASN A 118 -29.52 -9.44 13.35
C ASN A 118 -28.78 -8.89 12.12
N TYR A 119 -28.65 -9.66 11.04
CA TYR A 119 -27.92 -9.25 9.83
C TYR A 119 -28.56 -8.07 9.14
N SER A 120 -27.72 -7.16 8.68
CA SER A 120 -28.12 -6.04 7.84
C SER A 120 -27.17 -5.87 6.67
N VAL A 121 -27.68 -5.98 5.46
CA VAL A 121 -26.96 -5.74 4.20
C VAL A 121 -26.36 -4.31 4.18
N MET A 122 -27.12 -3.32 4.66
CA MET A 122 -26.65 -1.93 4.72
C MET A 122 -25.45 -1.78 5.66
N LYS A 123 -25.50 -2.41 6.86
CA LYS A 123 -24.34 -2.42 7.77
C LYS A 123 -23.14 -3.11 7.13
N ARG A 124 -23.34 -4.29 6.50
CA ARG A 124 -22.22 -4.99 5.83
C ARG A 124 -21.59 -4.15 4.71
N LYS A 125 -22.39 -3.46 3.91
CA LYS A 125 -21.93 -2.57 2.84
C LYS A 125 -21.31 -1.26 3.36
N SER A 126 -21.51 -0.89 4.62
CA SER A 126 -20.92 0.32 5.20
C SER A 126 -19.51 0.13 5.72
N ILE A 127 -18.97 -1.08 5.70
CA ILE A 127 -17.61 -1.42 6.11
C ILE A 127 -16.82 -2.05 4.97
N PHE A 128 -15.50 -1.91 5.03
CA PHE A 128 -14.54 -2.50 4.10
C PHE A 128 -13.62 -3.46 4.86
N VAL A 129 -13.65 -4.72 4.51
CA VAL A 129 -12.89 -5.77 5.19
C VAL A 129 -11.84 -6.34 4.25
N THR A 130 -10.58 -6.18 4.66
CA THR A 130 -9.41 -6.67 3.93
C THR A 130 -8.77 -7.82 4.68
N SER A 131 -8.49 -8.91 3.98
CA SER A 131 -7.64 -9.99 4.48
C SER A 131 -6.51 -10.27 3.52
N LYS A 132 -5.60 -11.18 3.89
CA LYS A 132 -4.38 -11.47 3.11
C LYS A 132 -4.13 -12.97 3.02
N THR A 133 -3.60 -13.40 1.87
CA THR A 133 -2.99 -14.72 1.70
C THR A 133 -1.49 -14.59 1.55
N GLY A 134 -0.73 -15.41 2.30
CA GLY A 134 0.72 -15.52 2.14
C GLY A 134 1.12 -16.47 1.03
N LEU A 135 0.18 -17.19 0.41
CA LEU A 135 0.44 -18.17 -0.61
C LEU A 135 0.60 -17.53 -1.99
N ARG A 136 1.58 -17.99 -2.76
CA ARG A 136 1.93 -17.43 -4.07
C ARG A 136 1.29 -18.18 -5.22
N PHE A 137 0.70 -19.34 -4.95
CA PHE A 137 0.11 -20.21 -5.97
C PHE A 137 -1.36 -20.48 -5.72
N GLY A 138 -2.10 -20.63 -6.81
CA GLY A 138 -3.43 -21.21 -6.85
C GLY A 138 -3.40 -22.73 -7.05
N LYS A 139 -2.35 -23.24 -7.75
CA LYS A 139 -2.13 -24.65 -8.04
C LYS A 139 -0.64 -24.92 -8.21
N GLY A 140 -0.15 -26.08 -7.79
CA GLY A 140 1.26 -26.48 -7.92
C GLY A 140 2.23 -25.59 -7.12
N GLY A 141 3.47 -25.49 -7.58
CA GLY A 141 4.50 -24.62 -7.01
C GLY A 141 5.13 -25.11 -5.71
N ASP A 142 4.86 -26.32 -5.26
CA ASP A 142 5.37 -26.86 -3.98
C ASP A 142 6.88 -27.16 -4.02
N ASP A 143 7.46 -27.24 -5.20
CA ASP A 143 8.88 -27.44 -5.47
C ASP A 143 9.69 -26.12 -5.49
N ARG A 144 9.03 -24.98 -5.55
CA ARG A 144 9.63 -23.64 -5.61
C ARG A 144 10.17 -23.22 -4.23
N LYS A 145 11.44 -23.51 -3.98
CA LYS A 145 12.12 -23.16 -2.72
C LYS A 145 12.54 -21.69 -2.61
N ASP A 146 12.58 -20.98 -3.71
CA ASP A 146 12.90 -19.57 -3.84
C ASP A 146 11.69 -18.65 -3.53
N VAL A 147 10.51 -19.24 -3.40
CA VAL A 147 9.25 -18.52 -3.17
C VAL A 147 8.79 -18.76 -1.75
N HIS A 148 8.81 -17.69 -0.96
CA HIS A 148 8.38 -17.74 0.43
C HIS A 148 6.89 -17.42 0.54
N GLY A 149 6.16 -18.28 1.17
CA GLY A 149 4.75 -18.11 1.47
C GLY A 149 4.40 -18.71 2.81
N GLY A 150 3.31 -18.25 3.42
CA GLY A 150 2.86 -18.77 4.69
C GLY A 150 1.35 -18.74 4.82
N THR A 151 0.82 -19.74 5.53
CA THR A 151 -0.59 -19.82 5.89
C THR A 151 -0.74 -20.48 7.25
N ASN A 152 -1.81 -20.16 7.97
CA ASN A 152 -2.28 -20.92 9.12
C ASN A 152 -3.31 -22.01 8.70
N GLY A 153 -3.49 -22.22 7.42
CA GLY A 153 -4.28 -23.34 6.87
C GLY A 153 -3.57 -24.69 6.95
N PRO A 154 -4.25 -25.77 6.59
CA PRO A 154 -3.64 -27.10 6.45
C PRO A 154 -2.48 -27.11 5.46
N ALA A 155 -1.58 -28.09 5.61
CA ALA A 155 -0.51 -28.31 4.64
C ALA A 155 -1.09 -28.55 3.23
N GLY A 156 -0.44 -27.95 2.20
CA GLY A 156 -0.92 -28.02 0.82
C GLY A 156 -1.99 -26.99 0.45
N SER A 157 -2.46 -26.15 1.39
CA SER A 157 -3.39 -25.05 1.09
C SER A 157 -2.85 -24.15 -0.02
N LYS A 158 -3.75 -23.61 -0.82
CA LYS A 158 -3.49 -22.65 -1.89
C LYS A 158 -4.26 -21.33 -1.63
N ALA A 159 -4.04 -20.33 -2.48
CA ALA A 159 -4.59 -18.97 -2.25
C ALA A 159 -6.11 -18.95 -2.07
N ILE A 160 -6.88 -19.73 -2.83
CA ILE A 160 -8.34 -19.80 -2.69
C ILE A 160 -8.75 -20.46 -1.36
N ASP A 161 -7.98 -21.44 -0.87
CA ASP A 161 -8.25 -22.09 0.42
C ASP A 161 -8.11 -21.08 1.57
N ASP A 162 -7.12 -20.18 1.50
CA ASP A 162 -6.97 -19.08 2.45
C ASP A 162 -8.17 -18.11 2.39
N VAL A 163 -8.70 -17.82 1.20
CA VAL A 163 -9.92 -17.00 1.05
C VAL A 163 -11.11 -17.68 1.72
N ARG A 164 -11.35 -18.95 1.44
CA ARG A 164 -12.45 -19.74 2.04
C ARG A 164 -12.32 -19.84 3.55
N ARG A 165 -11.11 -20.12 4.04
CA ARG A 165 -10.83 -20.16 5.47
C ARG A 165 -11.09 -18.80 6.13
N THR A 166 -10.67 -17.72 5.50
CA THR A 166 -10.95 -16.35 5.99
C THR A 166 -12.45 -16.10 6.07
N LEU A 167 -13.22 -16.43 5.03
CA LEU A 167 -14.67 -16.25 5.03
C LEU A 167 -15.34 -17.07 6.15
N THR A 168 -14.89 -18.31 6.37
CA THR A 168 -15.38 -19.15 7.47
C THR A 168 -15.10 -18.52 8.84
N GLN A 169 -13.92 -17.96 9.05
CA GLN A 169 -13.52 -17.38 10.34
C GLN A 169 -14.17 -16.02 10.59
N VAL A 170 -14.21 -15.14 9.59
CA VAL A 170 -14.68 -13.75 9.72
C VAL A 170 -16.19 -13.63 9.53
N PHE A 171 -16.75 -14.31 8.55
CA PHE A 171 -18.17 -14.24 8.19
C PHE A 171 -18.93 -15.55 8.37
N GLY A 172 -18.31 -16.56 8.98
CA GLY A 172 -18.99 -17.79 9.32
C GLY A 172 -19.99 -17.61 10.46
N ASN A 173 -21.00 -18.47 10.45
CA ASN A 173 -22.08 -18.49 11.44
C ASN A 173 -21.72 -19.21 12.75
N GLY A 174 -20.43 -19.49 12.98
CA GLY A 174 -19.91 -20.27 14.12
C GLY A 174 -19.85 -21.78 13.86
N LYS A 175 -20.17 -22.22 12.65
CA LYS A 175 -19.96 -23.58 12.12
C LYS A 175 -18.83 -23.52 11.08
N ASP A 176 -18.26 -24.63 10.69
CA ASP A 176 -17.14 -24.69 9.73
C ASP A 176 -17.56 -24.37 8.27
N SER A 177 -18.37 -23.34 8.12
CA SER A 177 -18.88 -22.86 6.82
C SER A 177 -19.19 -21.37 6.87
N PHE A 178 -19.35 -20.78 5.71
CA PHE A 178 -19.78 -19.40 5.55
C PHE A 178 -21.03 -19.33 4.66
N PRO A 179 -21.88 -18.28 4.83
CA PRO A 179 -23.06 -18.06 4.01
C PRO A 179 -22.70 -17.85 2.52
N GLN A 180 -23.58 -18.23 1.62
CA GLN A 180 -23.38 -18.10 0.17
C GLN A 180 -23.08 -16.66 -0.26
N ASP A 181 -23.69 -15.67 0.42
CA ASP A 181 -23.50 -14.24 0.12
C ASP A 181 -22.34 -13.60 0.90
N ALA A 182 -21.50 -14.40 1.57
CA ALA A 182 -20.32 -13.89 2.26
C ALA A 182 -19.22 -13.55 1.26
N TYR A 183 -18.60 -12.39 1.44
CA TYR A 183 -17.49 -11.92 0.62
C TYR A 183 -16.47 -11.13 1.45
N LEU A 184 -15.25 -11.05 0.94
CA LEU A 184 -14.25 -10.07 1.39
C LEU A 184 -14.26 -8.90 0.42
N ASP A 185 -14.14 -7.69 0.94
CA ASP A 185 -14.04 -6.51 0.06
C ASP A 185 -12.72 -6.53 -0.69
N MET A 186 -11.62 -6.92 -0.05
CA MET A 186 -10.33 -7.06 -0.71
C MET A 186 -9.48 -8.21 -0.13
N VAL A 187 -8.75 -8.90 -1.01
CA VAL A 187 -7.69 -9.82 -0.61
C VAL A 187 -6.35 -9.29 -1.11
N LEU A 188 -5.39 -9.20 -0.20
CA LEU A 188 -4.03 -8.82 -0.51
C LEU A 188 -3.11 -10.04 -0.60
N ILE A 189 -2.22 -10.05 -1.57
CA ILE A 189 -1.02 -10.87 -1.52
C ILE A 189 -0.16 -10.33 -0.38
N HIS A 190 0.15 -11.18 0.62
CA HIS A 190 0.80 -10.76 1.85
C HIS A 190 2.32 -10.68 1.68
N THR A 191 2.89 -9.53 1.96
CA THR A 191 4.35 -9.34 2.12
C THR A 191 5.18 -9.79 0.93
N LEU A 192 5.29 -8.97 -0.10
CA LEU A 192 6.21 -9.21 -1.22
C LEU A 192 7.64 -8.89 -0.81
N ASN A 193 8.59 -9.79 -1.05
CA ASN A 193 9.98 -9.69 -0.66
C ASN A 193 10.98 -9.86 -1.79
N SER A 194 10.60 -10.49 -2.91
CA SER A 194 11.53 -10.78 -4.00
C SER A 194 10.87 -10.78 -5.37
N MET A 195 11.68 -10.63 -6.43
CA MET A 195 11.24 -10.73 -7.82
C MET A 195 10.70 -12.12 -8.13
N GLY A 196 11.32 -13.18 -7.58
CA GLY A 196 10.84 -14.56 -7.74
C GLY A 196 9.43 -14.80 -7.20
N GLU A 197 9.04 -14.08 -6.11
CA GLU A 197 7.66 -14.11 -5.63
C GLU A 197 6.70 -13.43 -6.62
N VAL A 198 7.12 -12.33 -7.25
CA VAL A 198 6.32 -11.65 -8.29
C VAL A 198 6.17 -12.56 -9.51
N ASP A 199 7.26 -13.22 -9.95
CA ASP A 199 7.21 -14.19 -11.06
C ASP A 199 6.20 -15.30 -10.78
N ALA A 200 6.25 -15.90 -9.59
CA ALA A 200 5.33 -16.95 -9.17
C ALA A 200 3.86 -16.51 -9.15
N LEU A 201 3.59 -15.27 -8.74
CA LEU A 201 2.23 -14.72 -8.69
C LEU A 201 1.59 -14.57 -10.06
N TYR A 202 2.40 -14.21 -11.07
CA TYR A 202 1.95 -14.02 -12.45
C TYR A 202 2.06 -15.31 -13.31
N GLU A 203 2.50 -16.43 -12.76
CA GLU A 203 2.59 -17.68 -13.51
C GLU A 203 1.20 -18.13 -14.00
N GLY A 204 1.07 -18.37 -15.32
CA GLY A 204 -0.19 -18.72 -15.96
C GLY A 204 -1.25 -17.62 -15.98
N TYR A 205 -0.90 -16.36 -15.69
CA TYR A 205 -1.87 -15.28 -15.55
C TYR A 205 -2.53 -14.85 -16.87
N ASP A 206 -1.75 -14.73 -17.96
CA ASP A 206 -2.25 -14.19 -19.23
C ASP A 206 -3.24 -15.15 -19.92
N ASN A 207 -2.91 -16.43 -19.94
CA ASN A 207 -3.71 -17.48 -20.58
C ASN A 207 -3.86 -18.71 -19.67
N PRO A 208 -4.57 -18.60 -18.53
CA PRO A 208 -4.71 -19.72 -17.59
C PRO A 208 -5.51 -20.86 -18.21
N SER A 209 -5.08 -22.10 -17.95
CA SER A 209 -5.76 -23.32 -18.34
C SER A 209 -5.95 -24.26 -17.15
N PRO A 210 -7.09 -24.99 -17.05
CA PRO A 210 -7.25 -26.07 -16.07
C PRO A 210 -6.16 -27.14 -16.15
N GLU A 211 -5.53 -27.30 -17.31
CA GLU A 211 -4.47 -28.29 -17.59
C GLU A 211 -3.08 -27.85 -17.09
N ASP A 212 -2.92 -26.55 -16.76
CA ASP A 212 -1.64 -26.04 -16.26
C ASP A 212 -1.25 -26.75 -14.97
N LYS A 213 0.02 -27.16 -14.88
CA LYS A 213 0.56 -27.81 -13.67
C LYS A 213 0.75 -26.81 -12.53
N THR A 214 1.10 -25.58 -12.86
CA THR A 214 1.33 -24.49 -11.92
C THR A 214 0.54 -23.28 -12.35
N ILE A 215 -0.16 -22.67 -11.39
CA ILE A 215 -0.96 -21.45 -11.60
C ILE A 215 -0.68 -20.52 -10.44
N GLY A 216 -0.27 -19.29 -10.73
CA GLY A 216 -0.02 -18.25 -9.76
C GLY A 216 -1.30 -17.83 -9.03
N ALA A 217 -1.11 -17.25 -7.85
CA ALA A 217 -2.26 -16.85 -7.02
C ALA A 217 -3.13 -15.77 -7.67
N LEU A 218 -2.57 -14.87 -8.51
CA LEU A 218 -3.35 -13.82 -9.15
C LEU A 218 -4.40 -14.36 -10.12
N ALA A 219 -4.06 -15.35 -10.93
CA ALA A 219 -5.01 -15.98 -11.84
C ALA A 219 -6.15 -16.68 -11.06
N ALA A 220 -5.82 -17.37 -9.97
CA ALA A 220 -6.79 -18.05 -9.12
C ALA A 220 -7.71 -17.04 -8.38
N LEU A 221 -7.14 -15.96 -7.85
CA LEU A 221 -7.92 -14.91 -7.18
C LEU A 221 -8.81 -14.14 -8.17
N ARG A 222 -8.36 -13.94 -9.43
CA ARG A 222 -9.20 -13.37 -10.49
C ARG A 222 -10.45 -14.19 -10.73
N ASP A 223 -10.35 -15.53 -10.76
CA ASP A 223 -11.52 -16.39 -10.93
C ASP A 223 -12.56 -16.19 -9.82
N VAL A 224 -12.15 -16.13 -8.56
CA VAL A 224 -13.09 -15.92 -7.43
C VAL A 224 -13.51 -14.47 -7.21
N ARG A 225 -12.88 -13.50 -7.88
CA ARG A 225 -13.36 -12.13 -7.98
C ARG A 225 -14.44 -12.01 -9.08
N ASP A 226 -14.18 -12.56 -10.24
CA ASP A 226 -15.02 -12.37 -11.43
C ASP A 226 -16.16 -13.40 -11.53
N GLY A 227 -16.10 -14.49 -10.76
CA GLY A 227 -17.01 -15.63 -10.88
C GLY A 227 -16.73 -16.46 -12.12
N THR A 228 -15.48 -16.50 -12.57
CA THR A 228 -15.03 -17.31 -13.70
C THR A 228 -14.36 -18.60 -13.23
N ASN A 229 -14.04 -19.51 -14.14
CA ASN A 229 -13.34 -20.76 -13.85
C ASN A 229 -12.26 -21.03 -14.92
N ARG A 230 -11.48 -20.02 -15.30
CA ARG A 230 -10.44 -20.12 -16.33
C ARG A 230 -9.30 -21.05 -15.89
N THR A 231 -9.01 -21.05 -14.60
CA THR A 231 -7.96 -21.88 -14.00
C THR A 231 -8.42 -23.30 -13.65
N GLY A 232 -9.73 -23.59 -13.71
CA GLY A 232 -10.32 -24.82 -13.19
C GLY A 232 -10.47 -24.87 -11.66
N LEU A 233 -10.09 -23.79 -10.93
CA LEU A 233 -10.05 -23.75 -9.47
C LEU A 233 -11.33 -23.17 -8.84
N ASN A 234 -12.26 -22.67 -9.65
CA ASN A 234 -13.55 -22.11 -9.20
C ASN A 234 -14.74 -22.76 -9.94
N PRO A 235 -14.93 -24.09 -9.87
CA PRO A 235 -15.96 -24.81 -10.65
C PRO A 235 -17.40 -24.42 -10.31
N LYS A 236 -17.60 -23.77 -9.16
CA LYS A 236 -18.92 -23.25 -8.73
C LYS A 236 -19.18 -21.82 -9.18
N HIS A 237 -18.24 -21.19 -9.89
CA HIS A 237 -18.32 -19.79 -10.33
C HIS A 237 -18.65 -18.80 -9.19
N GLU A 238 -18.10 -19.03 -8.01
CA GLU A 238 -18.34 -18.21 -6.82
C GLU A 238 -17.63 -16.86 -6.95
N LYS A 239 -18.24 -15.81 -6.39
CA LYS A 239 -17.65 -14.48 -6.21
C LYS A 239 -17.37 -14.28 -4.73
N LEU A 240 -16.16 -14.63 -4.30
CA LEU A 240 -15.76 -14.62 -2.90
C LEU A 240 -15.06 -13.33 -2.46
N ILE A 241 -14.58 -12.56 -3.42
CA ILE A 241 -13.85 -11.30 -3.18
C ILE A 241 -14.29 -10.25 -4.21
N HIS A 242 -14.17 -8.96 -3.85
CA HIS A 242 -14.46 -7.88 -4.79
C HIS A 242 -13.20 -7.28 -5.40
N HIS A 243 -12.13 -7.15 -4.63
CA HIS A 243 -10.88 -6.50 -5.03
C HIS A 243 -9.67 -7.35 -4.71
N ILE A 244 -8.60 -7.13 -5.49
CA ILE A 244 -7.30 -7.77 -5.30
C ILE A 244 -6.26 -6.68 -5.12
N GLY A 245 -5.30 -6.90 -4.22
CA GLY A 245 -4.17 -6.03 -4.02
C GLY A 245 -2.97 -6.80 -3.47
N PHE A 246 -2.00 -6.08 -2.97
CA PHE A 246 -0.81 -6.67 -2.36
C PHE A 246 -0.28 -5.82 -1.21
N SER A 247 0.61 -6.39 -0.42
CA SER A 247 1.31 -5.68 0.64
C SER A 247 2.83 -5.87 0.56
N GLY A 248 3.56 -4.88 1.02
CA GLY A 248 5.00 -4.95 1.13
C GLY A 248 5.55 -3.89 2.08
N HIS A 249 6.73 -4.15 2.61
CA HIS A 249 7.44 -3.23 3.49
C HIS A 249 8.95 -3.27 3.31
N LYS A 250 9.50 -4.27 2.62
CA LYS A 250 10.94 -4.47 2.54
C LYS A 250 11.59 -3.70 1.39
N ASP A 251 11.05 -3.85 0.18
CA ASP A 251 11.71 -3.45 -1.07
C ASP A 251 10.72 -2.73 -2.00
N ALA A 252 10.97 -1.45 -2.24
CA ALA A 252 10.14 -0.63 -3.13
C ALA A 252 10.23 -1.09 -4.60
N ALA A 253 11.38 -1.61 -5.06
CA ALA A 253 11.54 -2.05 -6.44
C ALA A 253 10.69 -3.30 -6.73
N VAL A 254 10.63 -4.26 -5.81
CA VAL A 254 9.77 -5.44 -5.92
C VAL A 254 8.29 -5.03 -6.00
N MET A 255 7.89 -4.04 -5.21
CA MET A 255 6.51 -3.54 -5.21
C MET A 255 6.19 -2.78 -6.51
N ILE A 256 7.14 -2.02 -7.06
CA ILE A 256 7.00 -1.36 -8.37
C ILE A 256 6.84 -2.40 -9.47
N GLU A 257 7.67 -3.45 -9.47
CA GLU A 257 7.59 -4.57 -10.42
C GLU A 257 6.19 -5.20 -10.43
N MET A 258 5.62 -5.46 -9.24
CA MET A 258 4.27 -5.99 -9.09
C MET A 258 3.22 -5.10 -9.78
N ILE A 259 3.33 -3.78 -9.64
CA ILE A 259 2.41 -2.83 -10.26
C ILE A 259 2.63 -2.74 -11.77
N GLN A 260 3.88 -2.75 -12.24
CA GLN A 260 4.23 -2.57 -13.65
C GLN A 260 3.84 -3.77 -14.52
N ARG A 261 3.80 -4.97 -13.94
CA ARG A 261 3.33 -6.19 -14.63
C ARG A 261 1.81 -6.24 -14.76
N ASP A 262 1.08 -5.50 -13.96
CA ASP A 262 -0.38 -5.45 -14.02
C ASP A 262 -0.88 -4.62 -15.21
N THR A 263 -0.88 -5.22 -16.38
CA THR A 263 -1.34 -4.61 -17.65
C THR A 263 -2.87 -4.55 -17.75
N GLU A 264 -3.58 -5.40 -17.01
CA GLU A 264 -5.05 -5.50 -17.03
C GLU A 264 -5.73 -4.69 -15.91
N ASN A 265 -4.97 -3.93 -15.10
CA ASN A 265 -5.47 -3.20 -13.92
C ASN A 265 -6.22 -4.09 -12.90
N LEU A 266 -5.72 -5.30 -12.69
CA LEU A 266 -6.23 -6.25 -11.71
C LEU A 266 -6.07 -5.75 -10.28
N LEU A 267 -4.95 -5.07 -10.00
CA LEU A 267 -4.58 -4.63 -8.65
C LEU A 267 -5.31 -3.35 -8.28
N ASP A 268 -6.17 -3.44 -7.28
CA ASP A 268 -6.98 -2.33 -6.79
C ASP A 268 -6.40 -1.64 -5.57
N GLY A 269 -5.61 -2.36 -4.76
CA GLY A 269 -5.09 -1.84 -3.50
C GLY A 269 -3.64 -2.19 -3.21
N MET A 270 -2.97 -1.33 -2.42
CA MET A 270 -1.62 -1.55 -1.92
C MET A 270 -1.53 -1.19 -0.44
N LEU A 271 -1.10 -2.14 0.40
CA LEU A 271 -0.77 -1.91 1.80
C LEU A 271 0.75 -1.76 1.94
N VAL A 272 1.20 -0.59 2.35
CA VAL A 272 2.61 -0.20 2.32
C VAL A 272 3.08 0.33 3.67
N ALA A 273 4.29 -0.04 4.08
CA ALA A 273 4.93 0.53 5.26
C ALA A 273 5.34 1.98 5.00
N ILE A 274 4.91 2.89 5.86
CA ILE A 274 5.26 4.31 5.82
C ILE A 274 5.22 4.92 7.22
N ASN A 275 6.29 5.59 7.61
CA ASN A 275 6.39 6.36 8.86
C ASN A 275 7.45 7.45 8.75
N ALA A 276 7.66 8.21 9.83
CA ALA A 276 8.57 9.36 9.82
C ALA A 276 10.06 9.00 9.63
N ASN A 277 10.46 7.73 9.80
CA ASN A 277 11.82 7.26 9.53
C ASN A 277 11.99 6.61 8.14
N ASP A 278 10.94 6.59 7.30
CA ASP A 278 10.97 5.94 5.98
C ASP A 278 12.14 6.40 5.09
N LYS A 279 12.47 7.70 5.12
CA LYS A 279 13.57 8.28 4.32
C LYS A 279 14.97 7.78 4.70
N LEU A 280 15.14 7.17 5.87
CA LEU A 280 16.42 6.59 6.33
C LEU A 280 16.66 5.19 5.74
N PHE A 281 15.73 4.70 4.94
CA PHE A 281 15.73 3.37 4.34
C PHE A 281 15.43 3.48 2.84
N PHE A 282 15.40 2.34 2.13
CA PHE A 282 14.90 2.31 0.75
C PHE A 282 13.41 2.66 0.76
N ASN A 283 13.12 3.95 0.68
CA ASN A 283 11.84 4.53 1.07
C ASN A 283 10.71 4.22 0.10
N MET A 284 9.52 4.15 0.67
CA MET A 284 8.28 3.90 -0.07
C MET A 284 7.67 5.20 -0.60
N GLN A 285 7.85 6.31 0.12
CA GLN A 285 7.17 7.58 -0.18
C GLN A 285 7.60 8.23 -1.49
N TYR A 286 8.84 8.03 -1.93
CA TYR A 286 9.35 8.60 -3.19
C TYR A 286 9.50 7.58 -4.31
N ASN A 287 9.31 6.29 -4.01
CA ASN A 287 9.45 5.20 -4.96
C ASN A 287 8.08 4.58 -5.32
N VAL A 288 7.56 3.65 -4.54
CA VAL A 288 6.37 2.88 -4.93
C VAL A 288 5.05 3.64 -4.74
N ILE A 289 4.91 4.48 -3.69
CA ILE A 289 3.65 5.20 -3.44
C ILE A 289 3.24 6.08 -4.63
N PRO A 290 4.14 6.87 -5.26
CA PRO A 290 3.79 7.63 -6.46
C PRO A 290 3.32 6.77 -7.63
N VAL A 291 3.91 5.58 -7.82
CA VAL A 291 3.52 4.65 -8.90
C VAL A 291 2.12 4.09 -8.64
N ALA A 292 1.83 3.64 -7.42
CA ALA A 292 0.50 3.16 -7.04
C ALA A 292 -0.57 4.27 -7.15
N ALA A 293 -0.24 5.50 -6.74
CA ALA A 293 -1.13 6.65 -6.85
C ALA A 293 -1.44 7.00 -8.32
N ALA A 294 -0.44 6.92 -9.21
CA ALA A 294 -0.64 7.15 -10.64
C ALA A 294 -1.52 6.06 -11.32
N LYS A 295 -1.60 4.86 -10.74
CA LYS A 295 -2.54 3.79 -11.12
C LYS A 295 -3.90 3.93 -10.42
N ASN A 296 -4.11 4.99 -9.64
CA ASN A 296 -5.32 5.22 -8.86
C ASN A 296 -5.69 4.03 -7.94
N MET A 297 -4.69 3.38 -7.34
CA MET A 297 -4.89 2.30 -6.38
C MET A 297 -5.34 2.83 -5.02
N GLY A 298 -6.12 2.05 -4.28
CA GLY A 298 -6.39 2.30 -2.86
C GLY A 298 -5.13 2.05 -2.04
N ILE A 299 -4.51 3.08 -1.44
CA ILE A 299 -3.25 2.96 -0.74
C ILE A 299 -3.46 3.06 0.76
N ILE A 300 -3.03 2.01 1.48
CA ILE A 300 -3.17 1.85 2.92
C ILE A 300 -1.79 1.98 3.56
N ALA A 301 -1.64 2.87 4.52
CA ALA A 301 -0.43 2.96 5.33
C ALA A 301 -0.45 1.93 6.46
N MET A 302 0.68 1.26 6.68
CA MET A 302 0.95 0.45 7.86
C MET A 302 2.29 0.82 8.49
N LYS A 303 2.60 0.26 9.66
CA LYS A 303 3.86 0.48 10.39
C LYS A 303 4.08 1.94 10.79
N VAL A 304 3.01 2.70 11.00
CA VAL A 304 3.04 4.12 11.42
C VAL A 304 3.92 4.33 12.65
N PHE A 305 3.92 3.38 13.58
CA PHE A 305 4.74 3.37 14.80
C PHE A 305 5.89 2.35 14.74
N ALA A 306 6.25 1.88 13.53
CA ALA A 306 7.24 0.82 13.34
C ALA A 306 6.95 -0.41 14.23
N ASP A 307 5.70 -0.86 14.31
CA ASP A 307 5.26 -1.96 15.18
C ASP A 307 5.55 -1.73 16.68
N GLY A 308 5.54 -0.47 17.11
CA GLY A 308 5.88 -0.04 18.47
C GLY A 308 7.40 0.17 18.72
N ALA A 309 8.25 -0.09 17.73
CA ALA A 309 9.70 0.10 17.86
C ALA A 309 10.11 1.57 18.06
N MET A 310 9.29 2.52 17.65
CA MET A 310 9.49 3.95 17.94
C MET A 310 9.31 4.29 19.43
N TYR A 311 8.75 3.38 20.22
CA TYR A 311 8.52 3.52 21.66
C TYR A 311 9.30 2.47 22.46
N SER A 312 8.65 1.74 23.36
CA SER A 312 9.28 0.82 24.30
C SER A 312 9.78 -0.49 23.68
N LYS A 313 9.18 -0.92 22.57
CA LYS A 313 9.48 -2.21 21.93
C LYS A 313 10.86 -2.21 21.24
N LYS A 314 11.53 -3.35 21.22
CA LYS A 314 12.71 -3.58 20.38
C LYS A 314 12.33 -3.51 18.89
N ALA A 315 13.31 -3.21 18.02
CA ALA A 315 13.14 -3.19 16.57
C ALA A 315 13.19 -4.61 15.99
N GLU A 316 12.15 -5.39 16.25
CA GLU A 316 11.99 -6.79 15.84
C GLU A 316 10.50 -7.12 15.61
N TRP A 317 10.21 -8.22 14.90
CA TRP A 317 8.85 -8.67 14.67
C TRP A 317 8.15 -9.07 15.97
N SER A 318 6.88 -8.65 16.11
CA SER A 318 6.03 -9.16 17.17
C SER A 318 5.64 -10.61 16.88
N ASN A 319 5.67 -11.46 17.90
CA ASN A 319 5.27 -12.87 17.79
C ASN A 319 4.63 -13.43 19.08
N THR A 320 4.57 -12.63 20.15
CA THR A 320 3.96 -13.00 21.43
C THR A 320 3.17 -11.83 22.03
N PRO A 321 2.28 -12.07 23.02
CA PRO A 321 1.55 -11.03 23.73
C PRO A 321 2.44 -9.98 24.41
N GLU A 322 3.62 -10.37 24.90
CA GLU A 322 4.57 -9.50 25.59
C GLU A 322 5.20 -8.45 24.65
N HIS A 323 5.16 -8.70 23.33
CA HIS A 323 5.62 -7.74 22.33
C HIS A 323 4.57 -6.66 21.99
N VAL A 324 3.35 -6.77 22.52
CA VAL A 324 2.32 -5.78 22.28
C VAL A 324 2.56 -4.54 23.13
N VAL A 325 2.75 -3.41 22.48
CA VAL A 325 2.79 -2.11 23.14
C VAL A 325 1.36 -1.69 23.45
N LEU A 326 1.00 -1.71 24.74
CA LEU A 326 -0.39 -1.45 25.16
C LEU A 326 -0.81 -0.01 24.85
N GLN A 327 0.11 0.95 24.96
CA GLN A 327 -0.17 2.34 24.65
C GLN A 327 1.02 2.98 23.94
N VAL A 328 0.78 3.62 22.81
CA VAL A 328 1.76 4.33 22.01
C VAL A 328 1.49 5.83 22.13
N SER A 329 2.40 6.55 22.67
CA SER A 329 2.60 8.00 22.68
C SER A 329 3.58 8.37 23.77
N SER A 330 4.36 9.41 23.56
CA SER A 330 5.12 10.07 24.63
C SER A 330 5.14 11.58 24.41
N PRO A 331 5.49 12.39 25.43
CA PRO A 331 5.65 13.84 25.25
C PRO A 331 6.69 14.19 24.17
N GLU A 332 7.76 13.40 24.06
CA GLU A 332 8.85 13.59 23.10
C GLU A 332 8.48 13.14 21.69
N LEU A 333 7.59 12.17 21.56
CA LEU A 333 7.11 11.63 20.27
C LEU A 333 5.62 11.36 20.33
N PRO A 334 4.77 12.39 20.19
CA PRO A 334 3.33 12.23 20.23
C PRO A 334 2.80 11.37 19.07
N ALA A 335 1.95 10.39 19.37
CA ALA A 335 1.42 9.46 18.38
C ALA A 335 0.67 10.16 17.23
N HIS A 336 -0.07 11.23 17.53
CA HIS A 336 -0.81 11.98 16.52
C HIS A 336 0.09 12.61 15.45
N GLU A 337 1.34 13.00 15.77
CA GLU A 337 2.29 13.54 14.80
C GLU A 337 2.73 12.47 13.79
N LEU A 338 2.95 11.25 14.24
CA LEU A 338 3.29 10.12 13.36
C LEU A 338 2.12 9.70 12.46
N ILE A 339 0.91 9.76 13.00
CA ILE A 339 -0.33 9.51 12.22
C ILE A 339 -0.50 10.60 11.15
N ARG A 340 -0.36 11.87 11.53
CA ARG A 340 -0.43 13.01 10.61
C ARG A 340 0.62 12.91 9.52
N TYR A 341 1.87 12.55 9.87
CA TYR A 341 2.95 12.33 8.91
C TYR A 341 2.57 11.30 7.84
N SER A 342 2.12 10.12 8.27
CA SER A 342 1.77 9.04 7.36
C SER A 342 0.57 9.41 6.48
N LEU A 343 -0.50 9.96 7.07
CA LEU A 343 -1.73 10.32 6.35
C LEU A 343 -1.59 11.55 5.44
N SER A 344 -0.63 12.45 5.71
CA SER A 344 -0.31 13.58 4.84
C SER A 344 0.66 13.23 3.72
N THR A 345 1.18 12.00 3.67
CA THR A 345 1.96 11.53 2.53
C THR A 345 1.04 11.42 1.31
N PRO A 346 1.37 12.10 0.18
CA PRO A 346 0.51 12.10 -1.00
C PRO A 346 0.20 10.69 -1.50
N GLY A 347 -1.07 10.41 -1.79
CA GLY A 347 -1.56 9.11 -2.25
C GLY A 347 -2.07 8.17 -1.15
N ILE A 348 -1.77 8.40 0.13
CA ILE A 348 -2.32 7.58 1.23
C ILE A 348 -3.79 7.91 1.47
N HIS A 349 -4.63 6.88 1.60
CA HIS A 349 -6.07 7.02 1.84
C HIS A 349 -6.44 6.75 3.30
N THR A 350 -5.89 5.70 3.89
CA THR A 350 -6.15 5.29 5.28
C THR A 350 -4.88 4.75 5.92
N ALA A 351 -4.78 4.82 7.24
CA ALA A 351 -3.71 4.19 8.01
C ALA A 351 -4.29 3.12 8.94
N ILE A 352 -3.83 1.87 8.80
CA ILE A 352 -4.22 0.81 9.72
C ILE A 352 -3.30 0.80 10.94
N ILE A 353 -3.91 0.83 12.12
CA ILE A 353 -3.18 0.80 13.39
C ILE A 353 -3.74 -0.32 14.27
N GLY A 354 -2.84 -1.20 14.71
CA GLY A 354 -3.13 -2.18 15.75
C GLY A 354 -3.26 -1.50 17.11
N ILE A 355 -4.24 -1.91 17.90
CA ILE A 355 -4.57 -1.32 19.21
C ILE A 355 -4.13 -2.25 20.32
N GLY A 356 -3.33 -1.74 21.26
CA GLY A 356 -2.88 -2.48 22.43
C GLY A 356 -3.97 -2.61 23.49
N GLN A 357 -4.61 -1.50 23.83
CA GLN A 357 -5.71 -1.48 24.79
C GLN A 357 -6.73 -0.38 24.50
N ILE A 358 -7.90 -0.50 25.08
CA ILE A 358 -8.96 0.54 25.09
C ILE A 358 -9.25 0.96 26.54
N ASP A 359 -9.79 2.16 26.68
CA ASP A 359 -10.22 2.72 27.94
C ASP A 359 -11.59 3.40 27.77
N ASP A 360 -12.37 3.50 28.82
CA ASP A 360 -13.66 4.20 28.77
C ASP A 360 -13.48 5.71 28.70
N LYS A 361 -12.42 6.23 29.31
CA LYS A 361 -12.08 7.65 29.27
C LYS A 361 -11.37 7.96 27.96
N PRO A 362 -11.93 8.85 27.11
CA PRO A 362 -11.37 9.14 25.79
C PRO A 362 -9.89 9.55 25.79
N GLN A 363 -9.45 10.30 26.80
CA GLN A 363 -8.07 10.77 26.91
C GLN A 363 -7.05 9.66 27.16
N TYR A 364 -7.48 8.50 27.69
CA TYR A 364 -6.61 7.33 27.94
C TYR A 364 -6.82 6.20 26.91
N CYS A 365 -7.84 6.34 26.06
CA CYS A 365 -8.14 5.35 25.03
C CYS A 365 -7.29 5.56 23.79
N GLN A 366 -6.30 4.70 23.56
CA GLN A 366 -5.43 4.77 22.39
C GLN A 366 -6.21 4.86 21.08
N LEU A 367 -7.27 4.03 20.92
CA LEU A 367 -8.09 4.04 19.71
C LEU A 367 -8.74 5.40 19.46
N THR A 368 -9.28 6.02 20.52
CA THR A 368 -9.90 7.36 20.45
C THR A 368 -8.86 8.42 20.10
N GLN A 369 -7.70 8.40 20.76
CA GLN A 369 -6.63 9.38 20.50
C GLN A 369 -6.06 9.25 19.09
N ASN A 370 -5.87 8.01 18.59
CA ASN A 370 -5.45 7.77 17.23
C ASN A 370 -6.49 8.26 16.21
N LEU A 371 -7.78 8.07 16.51
CA LEU A 371 -8.87 8.52 15.64
C LEU A 371 -8.90 10.05 15.52
N ILE A 372 -8.72 10.77 16.65
CA ILE A 372 -8.61 12.23 16.67
C ILE A 372 -7.39 12.69 15.85
N GLY A 373 -6.23 12.06 16.05
CA GLY A 373 -5.00 12.36 15.30
C GLY A 373 -5.08 12.07 13.79
N ALA A 374 -6.01 11.19 13.39
CA ALA A 374 -6.21 10.82 11.99
C ALA A 374 -7.16 11.74 11.22
N GLN A 375 -7.79 12.74 11.88
CA GLN A 375 -8.69 13.68 11.20
C GLN A 375 -7.91 14.76 10.46
N VAL A 376 -7.14 14.35 9.46
CA VAL A 376 -6.25 15.22 8.68
C VAL A 376 -6.46 15.03 7.18
N THR A 377 -6.43 16.14 6.44
CA THR A 377 -6.43 16.11 4.97
C THR A 377 -5.05 15.72 4.44
N SER A 378 -5.00 15.25 3.18
CA SER A 378 -3.73 15.09 2.47
C SER A 378 -3.04 16.45 2.33
N ASP A 379 -1.70 16.47 2.31
CA ASP A 379 -0.87 17.68 2.16
C ASP A 379 -1.04 18.75 3.24
N ILE A 380 -1.60 18.39 4.41
CA ILE A 380 -1.77 19.34 5.52
C ILE A 380 -0.43 19.80 6.11
N LEU A 381 0.62 18.97 6.02
CA LEU A 381 1.94 19.27 6.55
C LEU A 381 2.80 19.97 5.51
N SER A 382 3.35 21.12 5.88
CA SER A 382 4.45 21.75 5.16
C SER A 382 5.73 20.91 5.25
N ASP A 383 6.67 21.14 4.33
CA ASP A 383 7.98 20.47 4.37
C ASP A 383 8.74 20.72 5.68
N GLN A 384 8.56 21.89 6.30
CA GLN A 384 9.17 22.21 7.58
C GLN A 384 8.55 21.39 8.73
N GLU A 385 7.23 21.24 8.75
CA GLU A 385 6.54 20.40 9.75
C GLU A 385 6.90 18.92 9.56
N ARG A 386 6.96 18.44 8.33
CA ARG A 386 7.42 17.06 8.04
C ARG A 386 8.84 16.83 8.57
N ARG A 387 9.79 17.74 8.30
CA ARG A 387 11.17 17.65 8.84
C ARG A 387 11.22 17.69 10.36
N LYS A 388 10.35 18.47 11.01
CA LYS A 388 10.26 18.48 12.48
C LYS A 388 9.85 17.11 13.02
N ILE A 389 8.83 16.48 12.44
CA ILE A 389 8.37 15.15 12.84
C ILE A 389 9.45 14.08 12.56
N GLU A 390 10.12 14.15 11.43
CA GLU A 390 11.26 13.29 11.07
C GLU A 390 12.39 13.41 12.13
N THR A 391 12.69 14.63 12.58
CA THR A 391 13.69 14.86 13.63
C THR A 391 13.26 14.25 14.97
N LEU A 392 11.99 14.39 15.36
CA LEU A 392 11.48 13.75 16.58
C LEU A 392 11.59 12.22 16.51
N ALA A 393 11.23 11.64 15.37
CA ALA A 393 11.31 10.20 15.14
C ALA A 393 12.77 9.69 15.09
N LEU A 394 13.69 10.49 14.52
CA LEU A 394 15.12 10.19 14.49
C LEU A 394 15.72 10.10 15.90
N ASN A 395 15.26 10.91 16.84
CA ASN A 395 15.72 10.87 18.24
C ASN A 395 15.34 9.55 18.93
N SER A 396 14.34 8.84 18.43
CA SER A 396 14.03 7.49 18.90
C SER A 396 15.00 6.48 18.29
N LYS A 397 15.88 5.92 19.11
CA LYS A 397 16.85 4.87 18.73
C LYS A 397 17.72 5.24 17.52
N GLY A 398 17.99 6.54 17.31
CA GLY A 398 18.74 7.03 16.14
C GLY A 398 18.06 6.69 14.81
N GLY A 399 16.72 6.63 14.78
CA GLY A 399 15.94 6.29 13.59
C GLY A 399 15.98 4.81 13.17
N LYS A 400 16.71 3.95 13.90
CA LYS A 400 16.87 2.52 13.61
C LYS A 400 15.63 1.70 14.00
N THR A 401 14.46 2.09 13.53
CA THR A 401 13.17 1.51 13.90
C THR A 401 12.57 0.63 12.81
N ASN A 402 12.91 0.88 11.56
CA ASN A 402 12.30 0.21 10.40
C ASN A 402 13.09 -1.05 9.99
N TYR A 403 13.26 -1.99 10.94
CA TYR A 403 13.93 -3.27 10.73
C TYR A 403 13.34 -4.13 9.59
N PHE A 404 12.16 -3.77 9.11
CA PHE A 404 11.42 -4.45 8.04
C PHE A 404 11.73 -3.90 6.64
N GLN A 405 12.43 -2.75 6.52
CA GLN A 405 12.83 -2.16 5.24
C GLN A 405 14.28 -2.49 4.89
N ASN A 406 14.59 -2.52 3.60
CA ASN A 406 15.97 -2.56 3.13
C ASN A 406 16.72 -1.30 3.57
N SER A 407 18.04 -1.44 3.74
CA SER A 407 18.92 -0.33 4.09
C SER A 407 18.77 0.83 3.12
N TYR A 408 19.15 2.04 3.57
CA TYR A 408 19.17 3.23 2.75
C TYR A 408 19.86 2.99 1.42
N GLN A 409 19.29 3.52 0.38
CA GLN A 409 19.82 3.51 -0.96
C GLN A 409 19.86 4.96 -1.48
N ASP A 410 21.03 5.38 -1.98
CA ASP A 410 21.17 6.68 -2.63
C ASP A 410 20.35 6.76 -3.93
N LEU A 411 20.27 7.96 -4.50
CA LEU A 411 19.72 8.16 -5.82
C LEU A 411 20.45 7.25 -6.82
N THR A 412 19.74 6.31 -7.46
CA THR A 412 20.33 5.40 -8.44
C THR A 412 20.41 6.06 -9.82
N ALA A 413 21.27 5.54 -10.68
CA ALA A 413 21.25 5.89 -12.10
C ALA A 413 19.93 5.43 -12.77
N PRO A 414 19.52 6.06 -13.90
CA PRO A 414 18.44 5.56 -14.74
C PRO A 414 18.73 4.14 -15.23
N GLY A 415 17.72 3.26 -15.21
CA GLY A 415 17.84 1.86 -15.62
C GLY A 415 17.81 1.69 -17.14
N GLU A 416 18.46 0.64 -17.64
CA GLU A 416 18.37 0.14 -19.02
C GLU A 416 18.40 1.23 -20.11
N VAL A 417 19.32 2.19 -19.98
CA VAL A 417 19.47 3.26 -20.97
C VAL A 417 19.95 2.69 -22.30
N LYS A 418 19.26 3.03 -23.39
CA LYS A 418 19.61 2.65 -24.75
C LYS A 418 19.51 3.88 -25.65
N ALA A 419 20.40 3.98 -26.63
CA ALA A 419 20.34 5.01 -27.67
C ALA A 419 20.47 4.35 -29.03
N LYS A 420 19.70 4.83 -30.01
CA LYS A 420 19.70 4.31 -31.37
C LYS A 420 19.55 5.46 -32.37
N VAL A 421 20.48 5.55 -33.31
CA VAL A 421 20.35 6.43 -34.50
C VAL A 421 19.25 5.90 -35.41
N ILE A 422 18.39 6.79 -35.90
CA ILE A 422 17.36 6.52 -36.89
C ILE A 422 17.50 7.48 -38.07
N LEU A 423 16.78 7.21 -39.14
CA LEU A 423 16.80 8.05 -40.35
C LEU A 423 16.38 9.49 -40.08
N GLY A 424 16.93 10.42 -40.87
CA GLY A 424 16.55 11.83 -40.85
C GLY A 424 17.25 12.66 -39.78
N GLY A 425 18.47 12.29 -39.36
CA GLY A 425 19.26 13.06 -38.41
C GLY A 425 18.71 13.06 -37.00
N LYS A 426 18.20 11.90 -36.57
CA LYS A 426 17.53 11.68 -35.28
C LYS A 426 18.13 10.51 -34.52
N SER A 427 18.06 10.58 -33.20
CA SER A 427 18.31 9.46 -32.30
C SER A 427 17.12 9.26 -31.37
N VAL A 428 16.82 8.01 -31.06
CA VAL A 428 15.83 7.64 -30.01
C VAL A 428 16.60 7.16 -28.79
N ILE A 429 16.36 7.79 -27.65
CA ILE A 429 16.92 7.47 -26.36
C ILE A 429 15.80 6.91 -25.48
N THR A 430 16.02 5.75 -24.87
CA THR A 430 15.06 5.11 -23.94
C THR A 430 15.72 4.80 -22.61
N TRP A 431 14.96 4.84 -21.53
CA TRP A 431 15.44 4.47 -20.20
C TRP A 431 14.29 4.10 -19.27
N HIS A 432 14.60 3.39 -18.18
CA HIS A 432 13.68 3.11 -17.08
C HIS A 432 13.96 4.01 -15.88
N THR A 433 12.96 4.08 -14.97
CA THR A 433 13.05 4.94 -13.79
C THR A 433 14.28 4.65 -12.94
N ALA A 434 14.87 5.69 -12.39
CA ALA A 434 15.79 5.60 -11.27
C ALA A 434 15.00 5.40 -9.96
N HIS A 435 15.68 4.96 -8.90
CA HIS A 435 15.13 4.92 -7.55
C HIS A 435 15.58 6.14 -6.75
N ALA A 436 14.64 6.79 -6.10
CA ALA A 436 14.87 7.95 -5.26
C ALA A 436 15.57 7.56 -3.95
N GLY A 437 16.55 8.37 -3.56
CA GLY A 437 17.09 8.37 -2.20
C GLY A 437 16.16 9.14 -1.23
N ASP A 438 16.72 9.91 -0.32
CA ASP A 438 15.98 10.68 0.69
C ASP A 438 15.30 11.97 0.16
N ALA A 439 15.26 12.15 -1.16
CA ALA A 439 14.53 13.21 -1.87
C ALA A 439 13.85 12.64 -3.13
N ALA A 440 12.71 13.19 -3.50
CA ALA A 440 12.00 12.78 -4.70
C ALA A 440 12.81 13.13 -5.98
N ILE A 441 12.68 12.30 -7.01
CA ILE A 441 13.21 12.61 -8.34
C ILE A 441 12.45 13.81 -8.91
N ASP A 442 13.21 14.78 -9.47
CA ASP A 442 12.66 15.96 -10.13
C ASP A 442 12.57 15.76 -11.64
N ARG A 443 13.68 15.42 -12.27
CA ARG A 443 13.77 15.28 -13.73
C ARG A 443 14.89 14.34 -14.17
N TYR A 444 14.89 14.02 -15.46
CA TYR A 444 16.01 13.47 -16.19
C TYR A 444 16.60 14.54 -17.11
N GLU A 445 17.90 14.49 -17.33
CA GLU A 445 18.61 15.32 -18.30
C GLU A 445 19.21 14.42 -19.37
N ILE A 446 18.99 14.76 -20.64
CA ILE A 446 19.56 14.04 -21.77
C ILE A 446 20.80 14.81 -22.24
N TRP A 447 21.92 14.12 -22.26
CA TRP A 447 23.21 14.68 -22.64
C TRP A 447 23.74 13.99 -23.91
N ARG A 448 24.13 14.77 -24.91
CA ARG A 448 24.73 14.34 -26.18
C ARG A 448 26.14 14.87 -26.26
N ASP A 449 27.15 14.01 -26.43
CA ASP A 449 28.57 14.38 -26.57
C ASP A 449 29.04 15.41 -25.50
N GLY A 450 28.59 15.24 -24.25
CA GLY A 450 28.93 16.11 -23.12
C GLY A 450 28.11 17.41 -23.01
N VAL A 451 27.15 17.64 -23.91
CA VAL A 451 26.24 18.82 -23.88
C VAL A 451 24.82 18.40 -23.52
N LYS A 452 24.19 19.12 -22.58
CA LYS A 452 22.79 18.91 -22.28
C LYS A 452 21.89 19.35 -23.44
N VAL A 453 21.05 18.44 -23.95
CA VAL A 453 20.12 18.67 -25.05
C VAL A 453 18.66 18.76 -24.64
N ALA A 454 18.30 18.19 -23.50
CA ALA A 454 16.92 18.28 -22.98
C ALA A 454 16.83 18.05 -21.48
N ASP A 455 15.79 18.63 -20.90
CA ASP A 455 15.21 18.23 -19.61
C ASP A 455 13.93 17.42 -19.86
N PHE A 456 13.76 16.31 -19.14
CA PHE A 456 12.60 15.45 -19.19
C PHE A 456 12.00 15.31 -17.78
N PRO A 457 10.84 15.91 -17.50
CA PRO A 457 10.21 15.85 -16.17
C PRO A 457 9.98 14.41 -15.71
N HIS A 458 10.29 14.11 -14.45
CA HIS A 458 9.99 12.79 -13.90
C HIS A 458 8.48 12.58 -13.74
N THR A 459 8.00 11.43 -14.20
CA THR A 459 6.65 10.93 -13.96
C THR A 459 6.75 9.50 -13.43
N PRO A 460 5.83 9.05 -12.54
CA PRO A 460 5.84 7.66 -12.07
C PRO A 460 5.71 6.68 -13.24
N GLN A 461 6.62 5.72 -13.34
CA GLN A 461 6.60 4.71 -14.38
C GLN A 461 5.66 3.56 -13.98
N VAL A 462 4.44 3.57 -14.52
CA VAL A 462 3.35 2.66 -14.14
C VAL A 462 3.31 1.35 -14.93
N SER A 463 4.19 1.19 -15.91
CA SER A 463 4.29 0.00 -16.75
C SER A 463 5.75 -0.29 -17.10
N LYS A 464 6.01 -1.41 -17.75
CA LYS A 464 7.33 -1.76 -18.28
C LYS A 464 7.75 -0.97 -19.53
N SER A 465 6.90 -0.08 -20.03
CA SER A 465 7.28 0.79 -21.15
C SER A 465 8.34 1.79 -20.71
N PRO A 466 9.48 1.89 -21.40
CA PRO A 466 10.50 2.86 -21.06
C PRO A 466 10.05 4.30 -21.32
N TYR A 467 10.68 5.27 -20.69
CA TYR A 467 10.63 6.65 -21.17
C TYR A 467 11.29 6.72 -22.53
N VAL A 468 10.82 7.63 -23.37
CA VAL A 468 11.31 7.79 -24.76
C VAL A 468 11.55 9.27 -25.03
N PHE A 469 12.75 9.60 -25.50
CA PHE A 469 13.09 10.91 -26.01
C PHE A 469 13.66 10.80 -27.43
N THR A 470 13.24 11.67 -28.33
CA THR A 470 13.77 11.76 -29.68
C THR A 470 14.60 13.03 -29.81
N ASP A 471 15.91 12.86 -29.98
CA ASP A 471 16.85 13.97 -30.29
C ASP A 471 16.95 14.19 -31.78
N ASN A 472 16.80 15.44 -32.22
CA ASN A 472 16.99 15.87 -33.60
C ASN A 472 18.36 16.54 -33.73
N TYR A 473 19.39 15.78 -34.05
CA TYR A 473 20.79 16.29 -34.11
C TYR A 473 21.19 16.90 -35.47
N GLY A 474 20.38 16.70 -36.51
CA GLY A 474 20.59 17.27 -37.82
C GLY A 474 21.66 16.54 -38.64
N LYS A 475 22.77 17.24 -39.04
CA LYS A 475 23.76 16.71 -40.00
C LYS A 475 24.93 15.96 -39.34
N ILE A 476 25.28 16.32 -38.11
CA ILE A 476 26.42 15.73 -37.40
C ILE A 476 25.92 14.65 -36.45
N ALA A 477 26.23 13.41 -36.79
CA ALA A 477 25.81 12.27 -35.94
C ALA A 477 26.52 12.34 -34.57
N PRO A 478 25.78 12.08 -33.47
CA PRO A 478 26.33 12.01 -32.12
C PRO A 478 27.26 10.80 -31.99
N LYS A 479 28.19 10.86 -31.04
CA LYS A 479 29.06 9.73 -30.66
C LYS A 479 28.47 8.96 -29.48
N GLN A 480 27.85 9.67 -28.53
CA GLN A 480 27.33 9.08 -27.32
C GLN A 480 26.20 9.86 -26.70
N TYR A 481 25.37 9.16 -25.89
CA TYR A 481 24.38 9.74 -25.02
C TYR A 481 24.56 9.29 -23.57
N VAL A 482 24.23 10.18 -22.63
CA VAL A 482 24.13 9.90 -21.18
C VAL A 482 22.80 10.43 -20.71
N VAL A 483 22.09 9.65 -19.91
CA VAL A 483 20.89 10.09 -19.20
C VAL A 483 21.26 10.32 -17.74
N LYS A 484 21.04 11.52 -17.24
CA LYS A 484 21.24 11.88 -15.83
C LYS A 484 19.89 12.01 -15.16
N VAL A 485 19.76 11.55 -13.93
CA VAL A 485 18.64 11.81 -13.05
C VAL A 485 19.03 12.88 -12.04
N VAL A 486 18.11 13.80 -11.75
CA VAL A 486 18.29 14.89 -10.78
C VAL A 486 17.16 14.83 -9.77
N ASP A 487 17.49 14.86 -8.49
CA ASP A 487 16.50 14.90 -7.41
C ASP A 487 16.19 16.34 -6.94
N GLN A 488 15.22 16.49 -6.05
CA GLN A 488 14.82 17.81 -5.50
C GLN A 488 15.89 18.49 -4.62
N LYS A 489 16.97 17.79 -4.28
CA LYS A 489 18.16 18.35 -3.61
C LYS A 489 19.27 18.68 -4.60
N ASN A 490 19.00 18.60 -5.92
CA ASN A 490 19.95 18.77 -7.01
C ASN A 490 21.13 17.76 -7.00
N ARG A 491 20.97 16.59 -6.38
CA ARG A 491 21.93 15.49 -6.51
C ARG A 491 21.71 14.81 -7.85
N ILE A 492 22.80 14.31 -8.43
CA ILE A 492 22.80 13.73 -9.77
C ILE A 492 23.38 12.33 -9.72
N ALA A 493 22.68 11.39 -10.35
CA ALA A 493 23.22 10.10 -10.76
C ALA A 493 23.09 9.97 -12.28
N GLN A 494 23.97 9.22 -12.93
CA GLN A 494 24.00 9.13 -14.38
C GLN A 494 24.20 7.70 -14.88
N SER A 495 23.66 7.42 -16.05
CA SER A 495 23.90 6.15 -16.76
C SER A 495 25.35 6.05 -17.27
N GLU A 496 25.73 4.84 -17.65
CA GLU A 496 26.86 4.67 -18.55
C GLU A 496 26.61 5.36 -19.88
N SER A 497 27.72 5.68 -20.59
CA SER A 497 27.64 6.24 -21.93
C SER A 497 27.11 5.22 -22.93
N GLN A 498 26.09 5.61 -23.70
CA GLN A 498 25.55 4.81 -24.79
C GLN A 498 26.14 5.32 -26.12
N PHE A 499 27.04 4.54 -26.67
CA PHE A 499 27.63 4.82 -27.98
C PHE A 499 26.66 4.47 -29.10
N VAL A 500 26.58 5.29 -30.14
CA VAL A 500 25.66 5.20 -31.28
C VAL A 500 26.36 5.21 -32.63
#